data_41051c66ad4a88ff1b2045c8490aaedf
#
_entry.id   41051c66ad4a88ff1b2045c8490aaedf
#
_cell.length_a   1.000
_cell.length_b   1.000
_cell.length_c   1.000
_cell.angle_alpha   90.00
_cell.angle_beta   90.00
_cell.angle_gamma   90.00
#
_symmetry.space_group_name_H-M   'P 1'
#
loop_
_entity.id
_entity.type
_entity.pdbx_description
1 polymer ?
#
loop_
_entity_poly.entity_id
_entity_poly.type
_entity_poly.pdbx_seq_one_letter_code
_entity_poly.pdbx_strand_id
1 'polypeptide(L)'
;KEHLDNFITEEDIKRIKGWGCDHVRVPVDYNIFQDENGFIESGFDYVQKCIDWCGNNGINMILDLHKTMGFFFDKAQAESGFFDNAELQQKFYDLWEEFAKRYSKYSDRVSFELLNEVTDPKFSAKWNAIVENAIKLIRKYSSDINIIVGSYWNNSIDSMKDLDKPYD
;
A
#
# COMPACT_ATOMS: atom_id res chain seq x y z
N LYS A 1 0.40 -19.73 5.44
CA LYS A 1 -0.27 -20.10 4.17
C LYS A 1 -1.75 -20.41 4.40
N GLU A 2 -2.10 -21.33 5.31
CA GLU A 2 -3.51 -21.69 5.60
C GLU A 2 -4.37 -20.48 6.01
N HIS A 3 -3.84 -19.56 6.81
CA HIS A 3 -4.53 -18.33 7.20
C HIS A 3 -4.84 -17.46 5.97
N LEU A 4 -3.86 -17.20 5.11
CA LEU A 4 -4.04 -16.39 3.89
C LEU A 4 -5.04 -17.01 2.90
N ASP A 5 -5.16 -18.35 2.92
CA ASP A 5 -6.06 -19.07 2.01
C ASP A 5 -7.52 -19.05 2.48
N ASN A 6 -7.79 -18.90 3.78
CA ASN A 6 -9.11 -19.17 4.36
C ASN A 6 -9.67 -18.04 5.25
N PHE A 7 -8.88 -17.04 5.63
CA PHE A 7 -9.31 -16.02 6.58
C PHE A 7 -10.30 -15.02 5.95
N ILE A 8 -10.01 -14.57 4.73
CA ILE A 8 -10.91 -13.74 3.93
C ILE A 8 -11.25 -14.50 2.65
N THR A 9 -12.52 -14.48 2.28
CA THR A 9 -13.05 -15.16 1.11
C THR A 9 -13.93 -14.23 0.26
N GLU A 10 -14.29 -14.63 -0.94
CA GLU A 10 -15.24 -13.86 -1.77
C GLU A 10 -16.61 -13.69 -1.09
N GLU A 11 -17.02 -14.65 -0.26
CA GLU A 11 -18.28 -14.56 0.49
C GLU A 11 -18.26 -13.41 1.51
N ASP A 12 -17.10 -13.12 2.10
CA ASP A 12 -16.96 -11.98 3.02
C ASP A 12 -17.10 -10.65 2.25
N ILE A 13 -16.55 -10.55 1.05
CA ILE A 13 -16.73 -9.38 0.18
C ILE A 13 -18.21 -9.19 -0.19
N LYS A 14 -18.95 -10.28 -0.50
CA LYS A 14 -20.38 -10.22 -0.74
C LYS A 14 -21.16 -9.71 0.47
N ARG A 15 -20.82 -10.17 1.67
CA ARG A 15 -21.44 -9.70 2.92
C ARG A 15 -21.20 -8.22 3.14
N ILE A 16 -19.94 -7.76 2.94
CA ILE A 16 -19.56 -6.33 3.04
C ILE A 16 -20.40 -5.51 2.06
N LYS A 17 -20.57 -5.98 0.82
CA LYS A 17 -21.45 -5.33 -0.16
C LYS A 17 -22.91 -5.29 0.32
N GLY A 18 -23.39 -6.38 0.89
CA GLY A 18 -24.75 -6.47 1.46
C GLY A 18 -24.99 -5.49 2.62
N TRP A 19 -23.95 -5.05 3.30
CA TRP A 19 -24.02 -4.00 4.35
C TRP A 19 -24.06 -2.57 3.77
N GLY A 20 -23.94 -2.42 2.44
CA GLY A 20 -23.96 -1.13 1.77
C GLY A 20 -22.60 -0.46 1.64
N CYS A 21 -21.51 -1.16 1.96
CA CYS A 21 -20.16 -0.65 1.73
C CYS A 21 -19.84 -0.61 0.23
N ASP A 22 -19.08 0.37 -0.20
CA ASP A 22 -18.67 0.55 -1.60
C ASP A 22 -17.16 0.31 -1.82
N HIS A 23 -16.39 0.20 -0.74
CA HIS A 23 -14.96 -0.10 -0.81
C HIS A 23 -14.49 -0.92 0.38
N VAL A 24 -13.33 -1.56 0.21
CA VAL A 24 -12.55 -2.21 1.26
C VAL A 24 -11.12 -1.71 1.23
N ARG A 25 -10.49 -1.58 2.39
CA ARG A 25 -9.05 -1.36 2.54
C ARG A 25 -8.40 -2.70 2.86
N VAL A 26 -7.42 -3.09 2.06
CA VAL A 26 -6.71 -4.36 2.17
C VAL A 26 -5.27 -4.09 2.60
N PRO A 27 -4.97 -4.22 3.90
CA PRO A 27 -3.61 -4.06 4.40
C PRO A 27 -2.75 -5.25 4.04
N VAL A 28 -1.54 -4.98 3.55
CA VAL A 28 -0.56 -6.00 3.19
C VAL A 28 0.82 -5.65 3.72
N ASP A 29 1.55 -6.64 4.19
CA ASP A 29 2.92 -6.50 4.64
C ASP A 29 3.90 -6.88 3.53
N TYR A 30 5.02 -6.16 3.41
CA TYR A 30 6.01 -6.38 2.36
C TYR A 30 6.51 -7.82 2.28
N ASN A 31 6.61 -8.53 3.41
CA ASN A 31 7.23 -9.85 3.52
C ASN A 31 6.44 -10.99 2.85
N ILE A 32 5.21 -10.74 2.42
CA ILE A 32 4.47 -11.70 1.58
C ILE A 32 4.80 -11.55 0.09
N PHE A 33 5.45 -10.46 -0.31
CA PHE A 33 5.78 -10.13 -1.71
C PHE A 33 7.26 -10.17 -2.01
N GLN A 34 8.11 -9.95 -1.02
CA GLN A 34 9.56 -9.88 -1.22
C GLN A 34 10.33 -10.28 0.03
N ASP A 35 11.49 -10.86 -0.21
CA ASP A 35 12.49 -11.21 0.80
C ASP A 35 13.91 -10.78 0.35
N GLU A 36 14.96 -11.33 0.95
CA GLU A 36 16.34 -11.07 0.58
C GLU A 36 16.71 -11.62 -0.82
N ASN A 37 15.96 -12.60 -1.33
CA ASN A 37 16.21 -13.27 -2.60
C ASN A 37 15.42 -12.65 -3.77
N GLY A 38 14.44 -11.78 -3.50
CA GLY A 38 13.64 -11.12 -4.51
C GLY A 38 12.13 -11.20 -4.27
N PHE A 39 11.35 -11.24 -5.37
CA PHE A 39 9.89 -11.25 -5.29
C PHE A 39 9.33 -12.65 -5.07
N ILE A 40 8.23 -12.70 -4.31
CA ILE A 40 7.45 -13.90 -3.97
C ILE A 40 6.13 -13.83 -4.74
N GLU A 41 6.01 -14.54 -5.86
CA GLU A 41 4.85 -14.47 -6.76
C GLU A 41 3.51 -14.77 -6.08
N SER A 42 3.49 -15.72 -5.14
CA SER A 42 2.26 -16.10 -4.45
C SER A 42 1.62 -14.94 -3.65
N GLY A 43 2.39 -13.94 -3.21
CA GLY A 43 1.87 -12.74 -2.56
C GLY A 43 1.02 -11.90 -3.52
N PHE A 44 1.52 -11.73 -4.74
CA PHE A 44 0.79 -10.99 -5.79
C PHE A 44 -0.48 -11.73 -6.22
N ASP A 45 -0.49 -13.06 -6.22
CA ASP A 45 -1.69 -13.85 -6.51
C ASP A 45 -2.81 -13.61 -5.48
N TYR A 46 -2.48 -13.41 -4.20
CA TYR A 46 -3.49 -13.07 -3.18
C TYR A 46 -4.11 -11.69 -3.45
N VAL A 47 -3.33 -10.70 -3.80
CA VAL A 47 -3.84 -9.36 -4.16
C VAL A 47 -4.72 -9.46 -5.40
N GLN A 48 -4.31 -10.22 -6.43
CA GLN A 48 -5.11 -10.41 -7.63
C GLN A 48 -6.48 -11.04 -7.30
N LYS A 49 -6.53 -12.07 -6.45
CA LYS A 49 -7.80 -12.67 -6.00
C LYS A 49 -8.70 -11.63 -5.30
N CYS A 50 -8.14 -10.78 -4.41
CA CYS A 50 -8.90 -9.73 -3.75
C CYS A 50 -9.48 -8.73 -4.76
N ILE A 51 -8.69 -8.32 -5.77
CA ILE A 51 -9.16 -7.43 -6.85
C ILE A 51 -10.29 -8.06 -7.63
N ASP A 52 -10.18 -9.35 -7.97
CA ASP A 52 -11.21 -10.08 -8.72
C ASP A 52 -12.49 -10.22 -7.90
N TRP A 53 -12.41 -10.59 -6.62
CA TRP A 53 -13.56 -10.68 -5.72
C TRP A 53 -14.27 -9.33 -5.55
N CYS A 54 -13.49 -8.25 -5.36
CA CYS A 54 -14.03 -6.90 -5.28
C CYS A 54 -14.73 -6.50 -6.59
N GLY A 55 -14.09 -6.73 -7.72
CA GLY A 55 -14.64 -6.44 -9.04
C GLY A 55 -15.95 -7.20 -9.34
N ASN A 56 -15.98 -8.51 -9.05
CA ASN A 56 -17.17 -9.36 -9.21
C ASN A 56 -18.37 -8.88 -8.38
N ASN A 57 -18.11 -8.21 -7.25
CA ASN A 57 -19.14 -7.77 -6.31
C ASN A 57 -19.38 -6.24 -6.33
N GLY A 58 -18.77 -5.50 -7.27
CA GLY A 58 -18.95 -4.05 -7.40
C GLY A 58 -18.48 -3.29 -6.17
N ILE A 59 -17.33 -3.69 -5.61
CA ILE A 59 -16.63 -3.05 -4.50
C ILE A 59 -15.30 -2.51 -5.01
N ASN A 60 -14.92 -1.31 -4.60
CA ASN A 60 -13.61 -0.73 -4.84
C ASN A 60 -12.60 -1.23 -3.80
N MET A 61 -11.32 -1.21 -4.13
CA MET A 61 -10.26 -1.70 -3.26
C MET A 61 -9.18 -0.63 -3.05
N ILE A 62 -8.77 -0.43 -1.81
CA ILE A 62 -7.57 0.32 -1.46
C ILE A 62 -6.50 -0.71 -1.08
N LEU A 63 -5.43 -0.81 -1.86
CA LEU A 63 -4.26 -1.61 -1.53
C LEU A 63 -3.35 -0.77 -0.63
N ASP A 64 -3.28 -1.13 0.63
CA ASP A 64 -2.47 -0.46 1.64
C ASP A 64 -1.20 -1.24 1.93
N LEU A 65 -0.03 -0.65 1.67
CA LEU A 65 1.21 -1.19 2.18
C LEU A 65 1.34 -0.87 3.67
N HIS A 66 0.93 -1.83 4.50
CA HIS A 66 0.80 -1.64 5.93
C HIS A 66 2.14 -1.68 6.66
N LYS A 67 3.08 -2.45 6.12
CA LYS A 67 4.44 -2.59 6.61
C LYS A 67 5.41 -2.59 5.43
N THR A 68 6.51 -1.85 5.54
CA THR A 68 7.64 -1.92 4.61
C THR A 68 8.91 -2.38 5.31
N MET A 69 9.86 -2.90 4.55
CA MET A 69 11.15 -3.31 5.10
C MET A 69 11.84 -2.14 5.80
N GLY A 70 12.20 -2.34 7.06
CA GLY A 70 12.81 -1.31 7.91
C GLY A 70 11.86 -0.27 8.51
N PHE A 71 10.54 -0.45 8.38
CA PHE A 71 9.57 0.38 9.08
C PHE A 71 8.25 -0.33 9.35
N PHE A 72 7.85 -0.27 10.60
CA PHE A 72 6.50 -0.62 11.06
C PHE A 72 6.08 0.34 12.17
N PHE A 73 4.82 0.73 12.19
CA PHE A 73 4.31 1.71 13.17
C PHE A 73 4.32 1.18 14.62
N ASP A 74 4.16 -0.13 14.81
CA ASP A 74 4.21 -0.77 16.13
C ASP A 74 5.65 -0.98 16.58
N LYS A 75 6.05 -0.23 17.59
CA LYS A 75 7.40 -0.28 18.17
C LYS A 75 7.76 -1.65 18.79
N ALA A 76 6.77 -2.46 19.15
CA ALA A 76 7.01 -3.79 19.72
C ALA A 76 7.51 -4.80 18.66
N GLN A 77 7.28 -4.53 17.38
CA GLN A 77 7.74 -5.36 16.26
C GLN A 77 8.81 -4.62 15.43
N ALA A 78 9.61 -3.81 16.07
CA ALA A 78 10.45 -2.77 15.47
C ALA A 78 11.41 -3.27 14.39
N GLU A 79 11.00 -3.10 13.15
CA GLU A 79 11.95 -2.86 12.06
C GLU A 79 12.27 -1.36 12.04
N SER A 80 13.52 -1.00 11.74
CA SER A 80 13.95 0.39 11.74
C SER A 80 14.95 0.68 10.62
N GLY A 81 15.12 1.96 10.30
CA GLY A 81 16.13 2.41 9.34
C GLY A 81 15.60 2.84 7.99
N PHE A 82 14.35 2.55 7.63
CA PHE A 82 13.75 2.85 6.32
C PHE A 82 14.01 4.30 5.86
N PHE A 83 13.78 5.28 6.74
CA PHE A 83 13.92 6.71 6.38
C PHE A 83 15.37 7.18 6.21
N ASP A 84 16.34 6.38 6.59
CA ASP A 84 17.77 6.72 6.56
C ASP A 84 18.61 5.75 5.71
N ASN A 85 18.00 4.75 5.11
CA ASN A 85 18.70 3.72 4.33
C ASN A 85 18.15 3.64 2.91
N ALA A 86 18.99 4.03 1.95
CA ALA A 86 18.64 4.06 0.53
C ALA A 86 18.31 2.66 -0.04
N GLU A 87 18.93 1.59 0.48
CA GLU A 87 18.64 0.23 0.03
C GLU A 87 17.23 -0.22 0.45
N LEU A 88 16.81 0.14 1.68
CA LEU A 88 15.45 -0.14 2.16
C LEU A 88 14.40 0.67 1.38
N GLN A 89 14.72 1.93 1.06
CA GLN A 89 13.86 2.75 0.20
C GLN A 89 13.78 2.19 -1.21
N GLN A 90 14.88 1.65 -1.76
CA GLN A 90 14.84 1.01 -3.07
C GLN A 90 13.93 -0.23 -3.06
N LYS A 91 13.99 -1.07 -2.03
CA LYS A 91 13.07 -2.21 -1.86
C LYS A 91 11.59 -1.78 -1.83
N PHE A 92 11.29 -0.65 -1.18
CA PHE A 92 9.96 -0.05 -1.19
C PHE A 92 9.54 0.40 -2.60
N TYR A 93 10.43 1.07 -3.33
CA TYR A 93 10.16 1.50 -4.70
C TYR A 93 9.99 0.31 -5.65
N ASP A 94 10.83 -0.71 -5.55
CA ASP A 94 10.74 -1.93 -6.34
C ASP A 94 9.37 -2.62 -6.15
N LEU A 95 8.89 -2.69 -4.90
CA LEU A 95 7.58 -3.27 -4.60
C LEU A 95 6.44 -2.43 -5.19
N TRP A 96 6.48 -1.09 -5.07
CA TRP A 96 5.48 -0.21 -5.68
C TRP A 96 5.52 -0.26 -7.20
N GLU A 97 6.70 -0.44 -7.79
CA GLU A 97 6.82 -0.65 -9.23
C GLU A 97 6.13 -1.95 -9.68
N GLU A 98 6.31 -3.04 -8.93
CA GLU A 98 5.63 -4.30 -9.21
C GLU A 98 4.10 -4.19 -9.02
N PHE A 99 3.63 -3.53 -7.98
CA PHE A 99 2.20 -3.24 -7.84
C PHE A 99 1.66 -2.41 -9.00
N ALA A 100 2.38 -1.37 -9.41
CA ALA A 100 1.97 -0.54 -10.54
C ALA A 100 1.93 -1.33 -11.85
N LYS A 101 2.94 -2.11 -12.18
CA LYS A 101 2.97 -2.98 -13.38
C LYS A 101 1.78 -3.92 -13.43
N ARG A 102 1.43 -4.53 -12.31
CA ARG A 102 0.41 -5.59 -12.25
C ARG A 102 -1.01 -5.04 -12.17
N TYR A 103 -1.23 -3.96 -11.39
CA TYR A 103 -2.56 -3.56 -10.95
C TYR A 103 -3.02 -2.20 -11.45
N SER A 104 -2.18 -1.38 -12.10
CA SER A 104 -2.59 -0.08 -12.65
C SER A 104 -3.70 -0.17 -13.70
N LYS A 105 -3.83 -1.31 -14.38
CA LYS A 105 -4.94 -1.58 -15.32
C LYS A 105 -6.33 -1.60 -14.65
N TYR A 106 -6.39 -1.62 -13.32
CA TYR A 106 -7.61 -1.57 -12.53
C TYR A 106 -7.85 -0.19 -11.89
N SER A 107 -7.31 0.89 -12.45
CA SER A 107 -7.40 2.25 -11.92
C SER A 107 -8.83 2.76 -11.73
N ASP A 108 -9.80 2.15 -12.39
CA ASP A 108 -11.22 2.41 -12.23
C ASP A 108 -11.81 1.95 -10.88
N ARG A 109 -11.11 1.07 -10.16
CA ARG A 109 -11.60 0.46 -8.91
C ARG A 109 -10.55 0.16 -7.86
N VAL A 110 -9.26 0.30 -8.18
CA VAL A 110 -8.15 0.10 -7.25
C VAL A 110 -7.47 1.43 -6.98
N SER A 111 -7.18 1.70 -5.72
CA SER A 111 -6.35 2.82 -5.25
C SER A 111 -5.14 2.28 -4.50
N PHE A 112 -4.02 2.97 -4.54
CA PHE A 112 -2.81 2.62 -3.82
C PHE A 112 -2.62 3.53 -2.61
N GLU A 113 -2.42 2.96 -1.42
CA GLU A 113 -2.04 3.68 -0.22
C GLU A 113 -0.57 3.37 0.09
N LEU A 114 0.30 4.38 -0.04
CA LEU A 114 1.74 4.18 -0.13
C LEU A 114 2.37 3.56 1.11
N LEU A 115 1.95 3.99 2.30
CA LEU A 115 2.42 3.44 3.56
C LEU A 115 1.46 3.79 4.69
N ASN A 116 1.12 2.78 5.51
CA ASN A 116 0.35 3.00 6.72
C ASN A 116 1.16 3.81 7.75
N GLU A 117 0.52 4.71 8.44
CA GLU A 117 0.90 5.38 9.69
C GLU A 117 2.39 5.74 9.88
N VAL A 118 2.91 6.72 9.18
CA VAL A 118 4.19 7.36 9.55
C VAL A 118 4.01 8.04 10.90
N THR A 119 4.77 7.64 11.92
CA THR A 119 4.48 7.98 13.32
C THR A 119 5.22 9.22 13.84
N ASP A 120 6.42 9.50 13.37
CA ASP A 120 7.31 10.51 13.98
C ASP A 120 7.46 11.74 13.04
N PRO A 121 7.17 12.95 13.54
CA PRO A 121 7.31 14.20 12.77
C PRO A 121 8.72 14.43 12.20
N LYS A 122 9.75 13.88 12.83
CA LYS A 122 11.13 13.99 12.32
C LYS A 122 11.32 13.38 10.93
N PHE A 123 10.43 12.50 10.50
CA PHE A 123 10.48 11.87 9.19
C PHE A 123 9.75 12.65 8.10
N SER A 124 9.02 13.73 8.43
CA SER A 124 8.18 14.47 7.49
C SER A 124 8.89 14.83 6.18
N ALA A 125 10.04 15.51 6.25
CA ALA A 125 10.77 15.91 5.04
C ALA A 125 11.28 14.70 4.23
N LYS A 126 11.73 13.64 4.91
CA LYS A 126 12.18 12.40 4.24
C LYS A 126 11.01 11.67 3.60
N TRP A 127 9.87 11.64 4.29
CA TRP A 127 8.65 11.03 3.78
C TRP A 127 8.16 11.74 2.53
N ASN A 128 8.11 13.08 2.50
CA ASN A 128 7.75 13.84 1.32
C ASN A 128 8.64 13.48 0.11
N ALA A 129 9.94 13.38 0.29
CA ALA A 129 10.87 12.99 -0.78
C ALA A 129 10.63 11.54 -1.26
N ILE A 130 10.32 10.61 -0.34
CA ILE A 130 10.01 9.21 -0.67
C ILE A 130 8.68 9.15 -1.44
N VAL A 131 7.66 9.87 -0.99
CA VAL A 131 6.35 9.97 -1.67
C VAL A 131 6.51 10.50 -3.08
N GLU A 132 7.25 11.59 -3.27
CA GLU A 132 7.50 12.15 -4.59
C GLU A 132 8.09 11.13 -5.56
N ASN A 133 9.11 10.40 -5.11
CA ASN A 133 9.75 9.38 -5.93
C ASN A 133 8.80 8.21 -6.25
N ALA A 134 8.02 7.75 -5.25
CA ALA A 134 7.05 6.68 -5.46
C ALA A 134 5.95 7.09 -6.44
N ILE A 135 5.40 8.30 -6.32
CA ILE A 135 4.39 8.81 -7.25
C ILE A 135 4.96 8.89 -8.66
N LYS A 136 6.13 9.50 -8.86
CA LYS A 136 6.80 9.57 -10.17
C LYS A 136 7.00 8.18 -10.79
N LEU A 137 7.30 7.19 -9.98
CA LEU A 137 7.48 5.82 -10.42
C LEU A 137 6.15 5.20 -10.85
N ILE A 138 5.10 5.30 -10.03
CA ILE A 138 3.77 4.74 -10.30
C ILE A 138 3.17 5.40 -11.57
N ARG A 139 3.37 6.72 -11.73
CA ARG A 139 2.87 7.48 -12.90
C ARG A 139 3.48 7.05 -14.24
N LYS A 140 4.58 6.30 -14.24
CA LYS A 140 5.09 5.66 -15.47
C LYS A 140 4.17 4.55 -16.00
N TYR A 141 3.33 3.99 -15.13
CA TYR A 141 2.44 2.85 -15.43
C TYR A 141 0.96 3.24 -15.51
N SER A 142 0.56 4.28 -14.78
CA SER A 142 -0.82 4.80 -14.81
C SER A 142 -0.86 6.28 -14.45
N SER A 143 -1.47 7.07 -15.34
CA SER A 143 -1.84 8.48 -15.06
C SER A 143 -3.03 8.58 -14.08
N ASP A 144 -3.88 7.54 -14.00
CA ASP A 144 -5.24 7.64 -13.48
C ASP A 144 -5.44 6.98 -12.12
N ILE A 145 -4.53 6.08 -11.72
CA ILE A 145 -4.71 5.38 -10.44
C ILE A 145 -4.64 6.38 -9.28
N ASN A 146 -5.61 6.29 -8.38
CA ASN A 146 -5.61 7.11 -7.17
C ASN A 146 -4.48 6.67 -6.24
N ILE A 147 -3.70 7.63 -5.76
CA ILE A 147 -2.63 7.40 -4.79
C ILE A 147 -3.00 8.12 -3.50
N ILE A 148 -3.10 7.36 -2.42
CA ILE A 148 -3.41 7.85 -1.08
C ILE A 148 -2.09 8.01 -0.33
N VAL A 149 -1.89 9.19 0.23
CA VAL A 149 -0.71 9.54 1.00
C VAL A 149 -1.13 9.99 2.40
N GLY A 150 -0.66 9.29 3.39
CA GLY A 150 -0.82 9.69 4.79
C GLY A 150 0.31 10.62 5.24
N SER A 151 0.04 11.44 6.24
CA SER A 151 1.04 12.26 6.91
C SER A 151 1.54 11.58 8.20
N TYR A 152 2.48 12.21 8.91
CA TYR A 152 2.97 11.69 10.18
C TYR A 152 1.91 11.79 11.31
N TRP A 153 2.27 11.34 12.52
CA TRP A 153 1.33 11.18 13.63
C TRP A 153 0.08 10.37 13.25
N ASN A 154 0.33 9.24 12.62
CA ASN A 154 -0.71 8.28 12.27
C ASN A 154 -1.83 8.94 11.45
N ASN A 155 -1.44 9.68 10.38
CA ASN A 155 -2.36 10.36 9.47
C ASN A 155 -3.23 11.43 10.17
N SER A 156 -2.69 12.15 11.16
CA SER A 156 -3.45 13.18 11.84
C SER A 156 -3.80 14.35 10.90
N ILE A 157 -4.99 14.92 11.09
CA ILE A 157 -5.45 16.09 10.30
C ILE A 157 -4.47 17.26 10.46
N ASP A 158 -3.92 17.46 11.66
CA ASP A 158 -3.02 18.57 11.95
C ASP A 158 -1.70 18.49 11.20
N SER A 159 -1.26 17.27 10.83
CA SER A 159 -0.03 17.04 10.08
C SER A 159 -0.20 17.09 8.56
N MET A 160 -1.42 17.07 8.03
CA MET A 160 -1.67 17.10 6.58
C MET A 160 -1.11 18.36 5.89
N LYS A 161 -1.01 19.47 6.59
CA LYS A 161 -0.41 20.72 6.09
C LYS A 161 1.08 20.61 5.76
N ASP A 162 1.75 19.60 6.31
CA ASP A 162 3.19 19.38 6.17
C ASP A 162 3.51 18.36 5.04
N LEU A 163 2.48 17.82 4.39
CA LEU A 163 2.64 17.12 3.13
C LEU A 163 2.88 18.12 2.00
N ASP A 164 3.84 17.80 1.15
CA ASP A 164 4.02 18.58 -0.08
C ASP A 164 2.77 18.46 -0.96
N LYS A 165 2.57 19.46 -1.83
CA LYS A 165 1.42 19.43 -2.74
C LYS A 165 1.53 18.26 -3.71
N PRO A 166 0.37 17.71 -4.16
CA PRO A 166 0.36 16.62 -5.12
C PRO A 166 1.19 16.93 -6.37
N TYR A 167 1.79 15.91 -6.90
CA TYR A 167 2.75 15.91 -8.02
C TYR A 167 2.06 15.61 -9.37
N ASP A 168 0.78 15.86 -9.47
CA ASP A 168 -0.02 15.69 -10.70
C ASP A 168 -0.18 17.01 -11.45
#